data_c2c362ee54873401ac5ab4c3df96ea50
#
_entry.id   c2c362ee54873401ac5ab4c3df96ea50
#
_cell.length_a   1.000
_cell.length_b   1.000
_cell.length_c   1.000
_cell.angle_alpha   90.00
_cell.angle_beta   90.00
_cell.angle_gamma   90.00
#
_symmetry.space_group_name_H-M   'P 1'
#
loop_
_entity.id
_entity.type
_entity.pdbx_description
1 polymer ?
#
loop_
_entity_poly.entity_id
_entity_poly.type
_entity_poly.pdbx_seq_one_letter_code
_entity_poly.pdbx_strand_id
1 'polypeptide(L)'
;MWILILVQVVLIALNAVFACAEIAVLSVNERKMEKLSEEGNKSAGRIATFLKHPETFLSTIQVAITLSGFLGSAFAADNFAGSLTDWLTGLGIGLPRDVLSSISVIVITLILSYFTLIFGELVPKRLAMRKSESLSLSMSGFLQGISVVFRPLVWLLSVSTNAVLRLMGIDPNEEQE
;
A
#
# COMPACT_ATOMS: atom_id res chain seq x y z
N MET A 1 -10.76 0.58 23.81
CA MET A 1 -10.77 1.70 22.86
C MET A 1 -9.37 2.16 22.48
N TRP A 2 -8.46 2.52 23.39
CA TRP A 2 -7.09 2.98 23.04
C TRP A 2 -6.28 1.97 22.23
N ILE A 3 -6.36 0.67 22.53
CA ILE A 3 -5.68 -0.38 21.77
C ILE A 3 -6.18 -0.45 20.33
N LEU A 4 -7.50 -0.30 20.11
CA LEU A 4 -8.07 -0.31 18.75
C LEU A 4 -7.59 0.89 17.92
N ILE A 5 -7.52 2.06 18.54
CA ILE A 5 -6.96 3.25 17.88
C ILE A 5 -5.48 3.04 17.55
N LEU A 6 -4.71 2.47 18.49
CA LEU A 6 -3.29 2.17 18.25
C LEU A 6 -3.10 1.21 17.09
N VAL A 7 -3.88 0.13 17.03
CA VAL A 7 -3.84 -0.82 15.90
C VAL A 7 -4.15 -0.12 14.58
N GLN A 8 -5.19 0.74 14.57
CA GLN A 8 -5.55 1.51 13.39
C GLN A 8 -4.43 2.45 12.93
N VAL A 9 -3.79 3.13 13.86
CA VAL A 9 -2.62 3.99 13.56
C VAL A 9 -1.46 3.18 12.99
N VAL A 10 -1.20 1.98 13.53
CA VAL A 10 -0.16 1.07 12.99
C VAL A 10 -0.48 0.62 11.57
N LEU A 11 -1.75 0.32 11.25
CA LEU A 11 -2.16 -0.07 9.89
C LEU A 11 -2.00 1.10 8.90
N ILE A 12 -2.34 2.33 9.30
CA ILE A 12 -2.09 3.54 8.49
C ILE A 12 -0.58 3.76 8.31
N ALA A 13 0.21 3.60 9.36
CA ALA A 13 1.67 3.74 9.29
C ALA A 13 2.30 2.69 8.38
N LEU A 14 1.81 1.46 8.40
CA LEU A 14 2.26 0.40 7.48
C LEU A 14 1.98 0.77 6.03
N ASN A 15 0.78 1.28 5.73
CA ASN A 15 0.45 1.79 4.40
C ASN A 15 1.38 2.95 4.00
N ALA A 16 1.68 3.87 4.93
CA ALA A 16 2.61 4.98 4.71
C ALA A 16 4.02 4.52 4.35
N VAL A 17 4.52 3.47 5.00
CA VAL A 17 5.84 2.87 4.72
C VAL A 17 5.88 2.34 3.29
N PHE A 18 4.86 1.61 2.83
CA PHE A 18 4.80 1.10 1.47
C PHE A 18 4.65 2.22 0.43
N ALA A 19 3.79 3.20 0.66
CA ALA A 19 3.62 4.36 -0.23
C ALA A 19 4.90 5.22 -0.33
N CYS A 20 5.62 5.38 0.78
CA CYS A 20 6.92 6.03 0.81
C CYS A 20 7.95 5.24 0.00
N ALA A 21 8.02 3.92 0.17
CA ALA A 21 8.96 3.04 -0.50
C ALA A 21 8.75 3.03 -2.02
N GLU A 22 7.49 3.00 -2.47
CA GLU A 22 7.13 3.08 -3.89
C GLU A 22 7.81 4.29 -4.55
N ILE A 23 7.52 5.47 -4.04
CA ILE A 23 8.02 6.71 -4.62
C ILE A 23 9.53 6.89 -4.40
N ALA A 24 10.05 6.47 -3.26
CA ALA A 24 11.48 6.55 -2.99
C ALA A 24 12.30 5.77 -4.02
N VAL A 25 11.89 4.54 -4.33
CA VAL A 25 12.59 3.68 -5.31
C VAL A 25 12.44 4.23 -6.73
N LEU A 26 11.22 4.63 -7.13
CA LEU A 26 10.97 5.12 -8.49
C LEU A 26 11.58 6.51 -8.77
N SER A 27 11.91 7.28 -7.73
CA SER A 27 12.44 8.64 -7.87
C SER A 27 13.97 8.72 -7.81
N VAL A 28 14.69 7.61 -7.60
CA VAL A 28 16.15 7.62 -7.59
C VAL A 28 16.73 7.49 -9.00
N ASN A 29 17.96 8.00 -9.18
CA ASN A 29 18.67 7.84 -10.43
C ASN A 29 19.26 6.43 -10.54
N GLU A 30 18.81 5.67 -11.53
CA GLU A 30 19.22 4.28 -11.77
C GLU A 30 20.74 4.16 -11.95
N ARG A 31 21.37 4.99 -12.79
CA ARG A 31 22.83 4.98 -13.03
C ARG A 31 23.61 5.23 -11.75
N LYS A 32 23.09 6.07 -10.85
CA LYS A 32 23.72 6.32 -9.57
C LYS A 32 23.65 5.09 -8.66
N MET A 33 22.52 4.38 -8.66
CA MET A 33 22.36 3.14 -7.90
C MET A 33 23.26 2.02 -8.44
N GLU A 34 23.40 1.91 -9.75
CA GLU A 34 24.33 0.96 -10.38
C GLU A 34 25.78 1.25 -9.96
N LYS A 35 26.22 2.49 -10.07
CA LYS A 35 27.58 2.89 -9.67
C LYS A 35 27.86 2.59 -8.20
N LEU A 36 26.96 2.97 -7.30
CA LEU A 36 27.09 2.65 -5.88
C LEU A 36 27.11 1.14 -5.62
N SER A 37 26.38 0.36 -6.41
CA SER A 37 26.41 -1.11 -6.35
C SER A 37 27.77 -1.68 -6.77
N GLU A 38 28.38 -1.15 -7.84
CA GLU A 38 29.72 -1.51 -8.28
C GLU A 38 30.80 -1.17 -7.24
N GLU A 39 30.59 -0.08 -6.48
CA GLU A 39 31.43 0.32 -5.34
C GLU A 39 31.22 -0.56 -4.09
N GLY A 40 30.35 -1.59 -4.18
CA GLY A 40 30.11 -2.56 -3.09
C GLY A 40 28.95 -2.24 -2.17
N ASN A 41 28.12 -1.24 -2.47
CA ASN A 41 26.92 -0.92 -1.67
C ASN A 41 25.79 -1.92 -1.95
N LYS A 42 25.56 -2.86 -1.02
CA LYS A 42 24.53 -3.90 -1.14
C LYS A 42 23.11 -3.32 -1.21
N SER A 43 22.82 -2.22 -0.52
CA SER A 43 21.51 -1.55 -0.56
C SER A 43 21.23 -0.97 -1.95
N ALA A 44 22.22 -0.33 -2.55
CA ALA A 44 22.13 0.20 -3.90
C ALA A 44 21.93 -0.91 -4.95
N GLY A 45 22.61 -2.05 -4.78
CA GLY A 45 22.43 -3.21 -5.63
C GLY A 45 21.01 -3.78 -5.62
N ARG A 46 20.35 -3.82 -4.44
CA ARG A 46 18.94 -4.21 -4.34
C ARG A 46 18.02 -3.22 -5.06
N ILE A 47 18.26 -1.91 -4.87
CA ILE A 47 17.46 -0.87 -5.54
C ILE A 47 17.66 -0.94 -7.06
N ALA A 48 18.90 -1.09 -7.55
CA ALA A 48 19.16 -1.27 -8.98
C ALA A 48 18.43 -2.50 -9.56
N THR A 49 18.33 -3.60 -8.79
CA THR A 49 17.56 -4.77 -9.19
C THR A 49 16.06 -4.48 -9.33
N PHE A 50 15.49 -3.70 -8.40
CA PHE A 50 14.08 -3.29 -8.49
C PHE A 50 13.81 -2.37 -9.68
N LEU A 51 14.75 -1.48 -9.99
CA LEU A 51 14.64 -0.58 -11.14
C LEU A 51 14.77 -1.31 -12.49
N LYS A 52 15.51 -2.42 -12.55
CA LYS A 52 15.59 -3.28 -13.75
C LYS A 52 14.32 -4.10 -14.01
N HIS A 53 13.52 -4.36 -13.00
CA HIS A 53 12.26 -5.09 -13.09
C HIS A 53 11.12 -4.30 -12.42
N PRO A 54 10.80 -3.11 -12.96
CA PRO A 54 9.87 -2.18 -12.32
C PRO A 54 8.45 -2.75 -12.23
N GLU A 55 8.01 -3.56 -13.19
CA GLU A 55 6.69 -4.20 -13.18
C GLU A 55 6.49 -5.15 -11.99
N THR A 56 7.51 -5.95 -11.67
CA THR A 56 7.48 -6.87 -10.54
C THR A 56 7.51 -6.11 -9.20
N PHE A 57 8.35 -5.08 -9.12
CA PHE A 57 8.45 -4.23 -7.93
C PHE A 57 7.13 -3.48 -7.68
N LEU A 58 6.57 -2.83 -8.70
CA LEU A 58 5.29 -2.11 -8.62
C LEU A 58 4.15 -3.04 -8.21
N SER A 59 4.04 -4.22 -8.81
CA SER A 59 3.04 -5.22 -8.44
C SER A 59 3.17 -5.63 -6.98
N THR A 60 4.39 -5.84 -6.49
CA THR A 60 4.66 -6.21 -5.09
C THR A 60 4.21 -5.11 -4.13
N ILE A 61 4.60 -3.87 -4.40
CA ILE A 61 4.25 -2.72 -3.56
C ILE A 61 2.75 -2.42 -3.62
N GLN A 62 2.14 -2.51 -4.80
CA GLN A 62 0.69 -2.31 -4.96
C GLN A 62 -0.11 -3.32 -4.15
N VAL A 63 0.30 -4.59 -4.15
CA VAL A 63 -0.32 -5.63 -3.29
C VAL A 63 -0.20 -5.25 -1.82
N ALA A 64 0.98 -4.83 -1.38
CA ALA A 64 1.22 -4.45 0.03
C ALA A 64 0.35 -3.24 0.46
N ILE A 65 0.27 -2.20 -0.38
CA ILE A 65 -0.57 -1.01 -0.15
C ILE A 65 -2.04 -1.41 -0.09
N THR A 66 -2.51 -2.18 -1.07
CA THR A 66 -3.92 -2.59 -1.18
C THR A 66 -4.34 -3.44 0.01
N LEU A 67 -3.53 -4.44 0.40
CA LEU A 67 -3.81 -5.28 1.56
C LEU A 67 -3.81 -4.48 2.86
N SER A 68 -2.84 -3.58 3.04
CA SER A 68 -2.79 -2.71 4.23
C SER A 68 -4.02 -1.80 4.32
N GLY A 69 -4.45 -1.24 3.20
CA GLY A 69 -5.64 -0.39 3.11
C GLY A 69 -6.93 -1.17 3.42
N PHE A 70 -7.08 -2.37 2.85
CA PHE A 70 -8.25 -3.23 3.12
C PHE A 70 -8.30 -3.71 4.57
N LEU A 71 -7.15 -4.12 5.13
CA LEU A 71 -7.07 -4.52 6.54
C LEU A 71 -7.45 -3.36 7.45
N GLY A 72 -6.95 -2.15 7.18
CA GLY A 72 -7.29 -0.95 7.93
C GLY A 72 -8.78 -0.60 7.85
N SER A 73 -9.38 -0.68 6.67
CA SER A 73 -10.80 -0.40 6.46
C SER A 73 -11.70 -1.46 7.12
N ALA A 74 -11.38 -2.74 6.95
CA ALA A 74 -12.13 -3.85 7.58
C ALA A 74 -12.05 -3.77 9.10
N PHE A 75 -10.85 -3.54 9.65
CA PHE A 75 -10.64 -3.39 11.09
C PHE A 75 -11.45 -2.22 11.66
N ALA A 76 -11.49 -1.08 10.97
CA ALA A 76 -12.26 0.08 11.41
C ALA A 76 -13.76 -0.16 11.36
N ALA A 77 -14.27 -0.76 10.29
CA ALA A 77 -15.69 -1.08 10.15
C ALA A 77 -16.16 -2.02 11.28
N ASP A 78 -15.36 -3.06 11.58
CA ASP A 78 -15.68 -4.05 12.62
C ASP A 78 -15.65 -3.47 14.03
N ASN A 79 -14.69 -2.58 14.33
CA ASN A 79 -14.44 -2.13 15.70
C ASN A 79 -15.06 -0.76 16.05
N PHE A 80 -15.32 0.12 15.07
CA PHE A 80 -15.79 1.47 15.34
C PHE A 80 -17.23 1.75 14.88
N ALA A 81 -17.73 1.05 13.84
CA ALA A 81 -19.07 1.30 13.32
C ALA A 81 -20.16 0.95 14.35
N GLY A 82 -19.98 -0.11 15.13
CA GLY A 82 -20.92 -0.48 16.20
C GLY A 82 -21.08 0.63 17.24
N SER A 83 -19.98 1.22 17.71
CA SER A 83 -20.01 2.33 18.66
C SER A 83 -20.73 3.57 18.11
N LEU A 84 -20.53 3.88 16.84
CA LEU A 84 -21.22 4.97 16.16
C LEU A 84 -22.71 4.67 16.02
N THR A 85 -23.07 3.43 15.67
CA THR A 85 -24.47 2.97 15.59
C THR A 85 -25.19 3.13 16.92
N ASP A 86 -24.56 2.70 18.02
CA ASP A 86 -25.13 2.80 19.37
C ASP A 86 -25.33 4.26 19.77
N TRP A 87 -24.38 5.13 19.46
CA TRP A 87 -24.48 6.56 19.70
C TRP A 87 -25.63 7.21 18.90
N LEU A 88 -25.74 6.89 17.60
CA LEU A 88 -26.83 7.40 16.75
C LEU A 88 -28.21 6.92 17.23
N THR A 89 -28.29 5.65 17.65
CA THR A 89 -29.52 5.10 18.24
C THR A 89 -29.91 5.84 19.52
N GLY A 90 -28.92 6.16 20.36
CA GLY A 90 -29.11 6.92 21.60
C GLY A 90 -29.61 8.36 21.41
N LEU A 91 -29.37 8.96 20.24
CA LEU A 91 -29.90 10.27 19.87
C LEU A 91 -31.40 10.25 19.52
N GLY A 92 -32.05 9.07 19.53
CA GLY A 92 -33.48 8.95 19.23
C GLY A 92 -33.81 9.14 17.74
N ILE A 93 -32.87 8.89 16.85
CA ILE A 93 -33.10 8.93 15.40
C ILE A 93 -34.06 7.77 15.06
N GLY A 94 -35.27 8.07 14.56
CA GLY A 94 -36.36 7.12 14.31
C GLY A 94 -36.13 6.17 13.13
N LEU A 95 -34.87 5.83 12.81
CA LEU A 95 -34.51 4.87 11.77
C LEU A 95 -34.26 3.47 12.35
N PRO A 96 -34.54 2.39 11.60
CA PRO A 96 -34.18 1.03 11.98
C PRO A 96 -32.69 0.91 12.26
N ARG A 97 -32.31 0.09 13.26
CA ARG A 97 -30.92 -0.11 13.67
C ARG A 97 -30.02 -0.59 12.51
N ASP A 98 -30.54 -1.43 11.63
CA ASP A 98 -29.79 -1.94 10.46
C ASP A 98 -29.41 -0.82 9.49
N VAL A 99 -30.31 0.16 9.29
CA VAL A 99 -30.04 1.34 8.49
C VAL A 99 -28.98 2.21 9.16
N LEU A 100 -29.10 2.46 10.46
CA LEU A 100 -28.09 3.22 11.22
C LEU A 100 -26.73 2.51 11.21
N SER A 101 -26.69 1.18 11.29
CA SER A 101 -25.46 0.39 11.17
C SER A 101 -24.80 0.58 9.81
N SER A 102 -25.57 0.48 8.73
CA SER A 102 -25.06 0.68 7.37
C SER A 102 -24.50 2.09 7.17
N ILE A 103 -25.19 3.10 7.67
CA ILE A 103 -24.75 4.50 7.64
C ILE A 103 -23.43 4.64 8.45
N SER A 104 -23.36 4.04 9.64
CA SER A 104 -22.18 4.08 10.49
C SER A 104 -20.94 3.49 9.80
N VAL A 105 -21.09 2.34 9.12
CA VAL A 105 -19.99 1.73 8.34
C VAL A 105 -19.51 2.69 7.26
N ILE A 106 -20.42 3.29 6.50
CA ILE A 106 -20.07 4.23 5.43
C ILE A 106 -19.33 5.45 6.01
N VAL A 107 -19.86 6.05 7.07
CA VAL A 107 -19.26 7.25 7.70
C VAL A 107 -17.86 6.94 8.25
N ILE A 108 -17.70 5.84 9.00
CA ILE A 108 -16.38 5.42 9.52
C ILE A 108 -15.40 5.14 8.38
N THR A 109 -15.84 4.46 7.32
CA THR A 109 -15.00 4.18 6.16
C THR A 109 -14.56 5.48 5.47
N LEU A 110 -15.43 6.45 5.29
CA LEU A 110 -15.08 7.74 4.68
C LEU A 110 -14.09 8.54 5.54
N ILE A 111 -14.33 8.61 6.85
CA ILE A 111 -13.41 9.29 7.79
C ILE A 111 -12.04 8.62 7.76
N LEU A 112 -12.02 7.28 7.84
CA LEU A 112 -10.78 6.54 7.81
C LEU A 112 -10.04 6.69 6.48
N SER A 113 -10.77 6.61 5.36
CA SER A 113 -10.18 6.82 4.03
C SER A 113 -9.51 8.18 3.91
N TYR A 114 -10.13 9.24 4.46
CA TYR A 114 -9.55 10.57 4.49
C TYR A 114 -8.20 10.60 5.23
N PHE A 115 -8.14 10.02 6.45
CA PHE A 115 -6.90 9.95 7.22
C PHE A 115 -5.85 9.05 6.58
N THR A 116 -6.27 7.90 6.03
CA THR A 116 -5.37 6.97 5.34
C THR A 116 -4.79 7.59 4.08
N LEU A 117 -5.58 8.31 3.28
CA LEU A 117 -5.07 9.02 2.10
C LEU A 117 -4.05 10.09 2.47
N ILE A 118 -4.30 10.88 3.51
CA ILE A 118 -3.36 11.95 3.90
C ILE A 118 -2.10 11.36 4.51
N PHE A 119 -2.24 10.59 5.61
CA PHE A 119 -1.11 10.15 6.43
C PHE A 119 -0.50 8.84 5.94
N GLY A 120 -1.30 7.98 5.31
CA GLY A 120 -0.87 6.70 4.77
C GLY A 120 -0.37 6.74 3.33
N GLU A 121 -0.62 7.83 2.59
CA GLU A 121 -0.27 7.88 1.17
C GLU A 121 0.31 9.24 0.73
N LEU A 122 -0.44 10.33 0.76
CA LEU A 122 -0.04 11.61 0.15
C LEU A 122 1.18 12.24 0.83
N VAL A 123 1.20 12.30 2.17
CA VAL A 123 2.32 12.87 2.93
C VAL A 123 3.59 12.02 2.77
N PRO A 124 3.54 10.69 2.95
CA PRO A 124 4.70 9.82 2.73
C PRO A 124 5.26 9.90 1.31
N LYS A 125 4.42 9.92 0.28
CA LYS A 125 4.86 10.07 -1.12
C LYS A 125 5.57 11.40 -1.37
N ARG A 126 5.06 12.51 -0.82
CA ARG A 126 5.73 13.82 -0.91
C ARG A 126 7.07 13.86 -0.18
N LEU A 127 7.17 13.21 0.97
CA LEU A 127 8.43 13.09 1.70
C LEU A 127 9.45 12.27 0.91
N ALA A 128 9.01 11.16 0.32
CA ALA A 128 9.83 10.26 -0.48
C ALA A 128 10.44 10.97 -1.71
N MET A 129 9.66 11.80 -2.41
CA MET A 129 10.18 12.60 -3.53
C MET A 129 11.32 13.54 -3.12
N ARG A 130 11.31 14.05 -1.89
CA ARG A 130 12.35 14.97 -1.40
C ARG A 130 13.61 14.28 -0.90
N LYS A 131 13.51 13.04 -0.45
CA LYS A 131 14.59 12.26 0.18
C LYS A 131 14.70 10.85 -0.41
N SER A 132 14.46 10.72 -1.72
CA SER A 132 14.33 9.43 -2.41
C SER A 132 15.55 8.53 -2.21
N GLU A 133 16.75 9.05 -2.37
CA GLU A 133 17.99 8.28 -2.24
C GLU A 133 18.19 7.72 -0.82
N SER A 134 18.09 8.57 0.20
CA SER A 134 18.28 8.13 1.58
C SER A 134 17.22 7.12 2.02
N LEU A 135 15.95 7.36 1.63
CA LEU A 135 14.83 6.50 1.99
C LEU A 135 14.90 5.16 1.26
N SER A 136 15.18 5.16 -0.06
CA SER A 136 15.28 3.92 -0.83
C SER A 136 16.41 3.02 -0.31
N LEU A 137 17.59 3.58 -0.05
CA LEU A 137 18.72 2.82 0.48
C LEU A 137 18.42 2.24 1.86
N SER A 138 17.82 3.02 2.77
CA SER A 138 17.48 2.57 4.13
C SER A 138 16.39 1.49 4.13
N MET A 139 15.44 1.55 3.20
CA MET A 139 14.32 0.63 3.11
C MET A 139 14.63 -0.62 2.25
N SER A 140 15.75 -0.65 1.54
CA SER A 140 16.10 -1.71 0.57
C SER A 140 16.01 -3.12 1.13
N GLY A 141 16.47 -3.34 2.37
CA GLY A 141 16.41 -4.64 3.04
C GLY A 141 14.99 -5.06 3.38
N PHE A 142 14.17 -4.14 3.88
CA PHE A 142 12.76 -4.36 4.14
C PHE A 142 12.00 -4.70 2.86
N LEU A 143 12.24 -3.95 1.78
CA LEU A 143 11.62 -4.19 0.47
C LEU A 143 11.99 -5.55 -0.11
N GLN A 144 13.25 -5.98 0.05
CA GLN A 144 13.67 -7.31 -0.35
C GLN A 144 12.90 -8.39 0.41
N GLY A 145 12.73 -8.26 1.72
CA GLY A 145 11.94 -9.18 2.53
C GLY A 145 10.48 -9.26 2.07
N ILE A 146 9.86 -8.12 1.84
CA ILE A 146 8.47 -8.02 1.34
C ILE A 146 8.34 -8.67 -0.04
N SER A 147 9.29 -8.43 -0.96
CA SER A 147 9.28 -9.04 -2.30
C SER A 147 9.33 -10.56 -2.24
N VAL A 148 10.08 -11.13 -1.30
CA VAL A 148 10.12 -12.59 -1.10
C VAL A 148 8.80 -13.12 -0.56
N VAL A 149 8.22 -12.47 0.45
CA VAL A 149 6.96 -12.87 1.08
C VAL A 149 5.78 -12.81 0.10
N PHE A 150 5.69 -11.74 -0.69
CA PHE A 150 4.60 -11.57 -1.65
C PHE A 150 4.83 -12.23 -3.01
N ARG A 151 5.99 -12.83 -3.23
CA ARG A 151 6.34 -13.49 -4.50
C ARG A 151 5.26 -14.46 -5.02
N PRO A 152 4.69 -15.39 -4.21
CA PRO A 152 3.66 -16.30 -4.70
C PRO A 152 2.38 -15.57 -5.11
N LEU A 153 2.01 -14.52 -4.38
CA LEU A 153 0.80 -13.73 -4.67
C LEU A 153 1.01 -12.87 -5.93
N VAL A 154 2.17 -12.24 -6.08
CA VAL A 154 2.52 -11.47 -7.29
C VAL A 154 2.56 -12.38 -8.52
N TRP A 155 3.11 -13.59 -8.40
CA TRP A 155 3.08 -14.57 -9.47
C TRP A 155 1.63 -14.94 -9.87
N LEU A 156 0.76 -15.21 -8.91
CA LEU A 156 -0.66 -15.50 -9.17
C LEU A 156 -1.36 -14.34 -9.90
N LEU A 157 -1.12 -13.10 -9.46
CA LEU A 157 -1.65 -11.90 -10.10
C LEU A 157 -1.14 -11.75 -11.54
N SER A 158 0.16 -11.94 -11.76
CA SER A 158 0.76 -11.87 -13.09
C SER A 158 0.15 -12.89 -14.06
N VAL A 159 -0.01 -14.14 -13.61
CA VAL A 159 -0.67 -15.19 -14.42
C VAL A 159 -2.12 -14.82 -14.74
N SER A 160 -2.86 -14.30 -13.76
CA SER A 160 -4.25 -13.87 -13.94
C SER A 160 -4.35 -12.69 -14.91
N THR A 161 -3.49 -11.69 -14.76
CA THR A 161 -3.43 -10.52 -15.65
C THR A 161 -3.10 -10.92 -17.08
N ASN A 162 -2.10 -11.79 -17.26
CA ASN A 162 -1.72 -12.30 -18.59
C ASN A 162 -2.86 -13.12 -19.24
N ALA A 163 -3.61 -13.88 -18.45
CA ALA A 163 -4.79 -14.58 -18.95
C ALA A 163 -5.87 -13.60 -19.45
N VAL A 164 -6.14 -12.54 -18.71
CA VAL A 164 -7.10 -11.50 -19.12
C VAL A 164 -6.62 -10.76 -20.38
N LEU A 165 -5.33 -10.38 -20.46
CA LEU A 165 -4.76 -9.73 -21.64
C LEU A 165 -4.90 -10.60 -22.89
N ARG A 166 -4.62 -11.91 -22.78
CA ARG A 166 -4.80 -12.84 -23.89
C ARG A 166 -6.27 -12.96 -24.33
N LEU A 167 -7.22 -12.93 -23.39
CA LEU A 167 -8.66 -12.91 -23.72
C LEU A 167 -9.07 -11.62 -24.44
N MET A 168 -8.36 -10.51 -24.18
CA MET A 168 -8.54 -9.23 -24.89
C MET A 168 -7.82 -9.17 -26.24
N GLY A 169 -7.10 -10.24 -26.63
CA GLY A 169 -6.33 -10.30 -27.88
C GLY A 169 -4.97 -9.60 -27.83
N ILE A 170 -4.45 -9.32 -26.64
CA ILE A 170 -3.15 -8.70 -26.41
C ILE A 170 -2.16 -9.79 -26.01
N ASP A 171 -1.03 -9.90 -26.70
CA ASP A 171 0.05 -10.81 -26.27
C ASP A 171 0.88 -10.13 -25.17
N PRO A 172 0.89 -10.65 -23.93
CA PRO A 172 1.63 -10.07 -22.83
C PRO A 172 3.17 -10.17 -23.01
N ASN A 173 3.66 -10.90 -24.01
CA ASN A 173 5.08 -11.05 -24.31
C ASN A 173 5.52 -10.20 -25.52
N GLU A 174 4.64 -9.49 -26.21
CA GLU A 174 5.03 -8.50 -27.20
C GLU A 174 5.73 -7.33 -26.51
N GLU A 175 7.05 -7.29 -26.59
CA GLU A 175 7.82 -6.13 -26.20
C GLU A 175 7.35 -4.95 -27.07
N GLN A 176 7.04 -3.82 -26.43
CA GLN A 176 6.77 -2.59 -27.14
C GLN A 176 8.10 -2.16 -27.81
N GLU A 177 8.21 -2.37 -29.12
CA GLU A 177 9.24 -1.77 -29.95
C GLU A 177 9.15 -0.24 -29.95
#